data_4c7377d19efd88915a4296538bf0e71a
#
_entry.id   4c7377d19efd88915a4296538bf0e71a
#
_cell.length_a   1.000
_cell.length_b   1.000
_cell.length_c   1.000
_cell.angle_alpha   90.00
_cell.angle_beta   90.00
_cell.angle_gamma   90.00
#
_symmetry.space_group_name_H-M   'P 1'
#
loop_
_entity.id
_entity.type
_entity.pdbx_description
1 polymer ?
#
loop_
_entity_poly.entity_id
_entity_poly.type
_entity_poly.pdbx_seq_one_letter_code
_entity_poly.pdbx_strand_id
1 'polypeptide(L)'
;MKSIYKSAQGKQKIIDLYDEQLSRLNVPYRDIYIATSFGQTHLIETGIQVGPPLLVFHGGNATTAYNLLGCTFLLENFHVYVVDTMGHPGKSAETTLSPNNYDYGKWASEVISNLGFQKIRCFGGSFGAGILAKTMCAAPEKIEKAVLRSEE
;
A
#
# COMPACT_ATOMS: atom_id res chain seq x y z
N MET A 1 -20.95 8.70 -0.67
CA MET A 1 -19.54 9.13 -0.53
C MET A 1 -19.13 9.80 -1.84
N LYS A 2 -18.40 10.92 -1.78
CA LYS A 2 -17.97 11.61 -3.02
C LYS A 2 -16.76 10.84 -3.57
N SER A 3 -16.78 10.50 -4.87
CA SER A 3 -15.64 9.83 -5.52
C SER A 3 -14.39 10.71 -5.51
N ILE A 4 -13.21 10.09 -5.35
CA ILE A 4 -11.90 10.75 -5.51
C ILE A 4 -11.61 11.07 -6.98
N TYR A 5 -12.29 10.41 -7.90
CA TYR A 5 -12.15 10.63 -9.34
C TYR A 5 -13.14 11.68 -9.85
N LYS A 6 -12.72 12.49 -10.82
CA LYS A 6 -13.57 13.51 -11.44
C LYS A 6 -14.72 12.90 -12.26
N SER A 7 -14.54 11.68 -12.80
CA SER A 7 -15.52 10.96 -13.60
C SER A 7 -15.23 9.47 -13.61
N ALA A 8 -16.24 8.65 -13.95
CA ALA A 8 -16.07 7.20 -14.15
C ALA A 8 -15.04 6.88 -15.25
N GLN A 9 -15.06 7.68 -16.35
CA GLN A 9 -14.08 7.52 -17.42
C GLN A 9 -12.65 7.85 -16.94
N GLY A 10 -12.48 8.87 -16.09
CA GLY A 10 -11.19 9.22 -15.48
C GLY A 10 -10.68 8.10 -14.57
N LYS A 11 -11.59 7.49 -13.78
CA LYS A 11 -11.28 6.31 -12.99
C LYS A 11 -10.76 5.16 -13.85
N GLN A 12 -11.50 4.84 -14.93
CA GLN A 12 -11.12 3.74 -15.81
C GLN A 12 -9.73 3.95 -16.41
N LYS A 13 -9.41 5.15 -16.90
CA LYS A 13 -8.07 5.47 -17.42
C LYS A 13 -6.95 5.26 -16.41
N ILE A 14 -7.20 5.56 -15.13
CA ILE A 14 -6.20 5.34 -14.07
C ILE A 14 -6.03 3.84 -13.80
N ILE A 15 -7.11 3.07 -13.81
CA ILE A 15 -7.04 1.62 -13.62
C ILE A 15 -6.34 0.95 -14.83
N ASP A 16 -6.64 1.38 -16.05
CA ASP A 16 -5.96 0.87 -17.26
C ASP A 16 -4.45 1.15 -17.21
N LEU A 17 -4.06 2.37 -16.78
CA LEU A 17 -2.65 2.72 -16.58
C LEU A 17 -2.00 1.89 -15.47
N TYR A 18 -2.72 1.65 -14.38
CA TYR A 18 -2.28 0.80 -13.28
C TYR A 18 -1.95 -0.61 -13.77
N ASP A 19 -2.86 -1.23 -14.51
CA ASP A 19 -2.69 -2.58 -15.05
C ASP A 19 -1.57 -2.64 -16.11
N GLU A 20 -1.44 -1.62 -16.97
CA GLU A 20 -0.32 -1.47 -17.89
C GLU A 20 1.02 -1.39 -17.15
N GLN A 21 1.10 -0.60 -16.08
CA GLN A 21 2.32 -0.48 -15.26
C GLN A 21 2.69 -1.80 -14.58
N LEU A 22 1.71 -2.55 -14.06
CA LEU A 22 1.96 -3.88 -13.52
C LEU A 22 2.50 -4.84 -14.57
N SER A 23 1.98 -4.81 -15.78
CA SER A 23 2.47 -5.67 -16.87
C SER A 23 3.94 -5.42 -17.23
N ARG A 24 4.43 -4.19 -17.02
CA ARG A 24 5.83 -3.79 -17.25
C ARG A 24 6.81 -4.32 -16.20
N LEU A 25 6.33 -4.73 -15.01
CA LEU A 25 7.20 -5.31 -13.98
C LEU A 25 7.86 -6.61 -14.41
N ASN A 26 7.23 -7.33 -15.32
CA ASN A 26 7.69 -8.63 -15.83
C ASN A 26 8.04 -9.63 -14.72
N VAL A 27 7.33 -9.57 -13.60
CA VAL A 27 7.43 -10.49 -12.46
C VAL A 27 6.05 -11.02 -12.10
N PRO A 28 5.94 -12.26 -11.59
CA PRO A 28 4.68 -12.77 -11.10
C PRO A 28 4.14 -11.93 -9.96
N TYR A 29 2.84 -11.66 -9.98
CA TYR A 29 2.15 -10.99 -8.88
C TYR A 29 0.75 -11.57 -8.67
N ARG A 30 0.18 -11.29 -7.52
CA ARG A 30 -1.19 -11.65 -7.16
C ARG A 30 -1.90 -10.44 -6.56
N ASP A 31 -3.13 -10.19 -7.04
CA ASP A 31 -4.04 -9.24 -6.40
C ASP A 31 -4.61 -9.87 -5.13
N ILE A 32 -4.56 -9.14 -4.02
CA ILE A 32 -5.17 -9.51 -2.73
C ILE A 32 -6.20 -8.44 -2.37
N TYR A 33 -7.37 -8.88 -1.95
CA TYR A 33 -8.42 -8.01 -1.42
C TYR A 33 -8.74 -8.42 0.00
N ILE A 34 -8.63 -7.49 0.94
CA ILE A 34 -8.97 -7.70 2.34
C ILE A 34 -10.00 -6.68 2.81
N ALA A 35 -10.90 -7.11 3.69
CA ALA A 35 -11.85 -6.21 4.33
C ALA A 35 -11.21 -5.57 5.56
N THR A 36 -11.35 -4.25 5.69
CA THR A 36 -10.99 -3.51 6.91
C THR A 36 -12.22 -2.74 7.40
N SER A 37 -12.19 -2.23 8.63
CA SER A 37 -13.27 -1.37 9.14
C SER A 37 -13.42 -0.06 8.35
N PHE A 38 -12.42 0.30 7.54
CA PHE A 38 -12.40 1.49 6.69
C PHE A 38 -12.87 1.23 5.25
N GLY A 39 -13.00 -0.03 4.86
CA GLY A 39 -13.42 -0.48 3.52
C GLY A 39 -12.52 -1.55 2.96
N GLN A 40 -12.86 -1.99 1.74
CA GLN A 40 -12.04 -2.97 1.03
C GLN A 40 -10.68 -2.38 0.68
N THR A 41 -9.63 -3.07 1.05
CA THR A 41 -8.24 -2.72 0.75
C THR A 41 -7.66 -3.70 -0.25
N HIS A 42 -7.04 -3.19 -1.29
CA HIS A 42 -6.33 -3.95 -2.31
C HIS A 42 -4.81 -3.90 -2.07
N LEU A 43 -4.15 -5.02 -2.32
CA LEU A 43 -2.69 -5.13 -2.29
C LEU A 43 -2.21 -5.92 -3.50
N ILE A 44 -0.98 -5.66 -3.89
CA ILE A 44 -0.20 -6.54 -4.79
C ILE A 44 0.78 -7.34 -3.95
N GLU A 45 0.72 -8.66 -4.08
CA GLU A 45 1.72 -9.58 -3.54
C GLU A 45 2.67 -10.01 -4.65
N THR A 46 3.97 -9.89 -4.42
CA THR A 46 5.01 -10.17 -5.42
C THR A 46 6.37 -10.44 -4.76
N GLY A 47 7.44 -10.54 -5.55
CA GLY A 47 8.80 -10.83 -5.06
C GLY A 47 9.02 -12.30 -4.73
N ILE A 48 10.07 -12.57 -3.94
CA ILE A 48 10.43 -13.95 -3.61
C ILE A 48 9.56 -14.50 -2.48
N GLN A 49 8.84 -15.60 -2.73
CA GLN A 49 7.88 -16.18 -1.80
C GLN A 49 8.51 -16.68 -0.49
N VAL A 50 9.79 -17.08 -0.51
CA VAL A 50 10.55 -17.54 0.67
C VAL A 50 11.31 -16.41 1.38
N GLY A 51 11.19 -15.18 0.88
CA GLY A 51 11.83 -14.01 1.47
C GLY A 51 11.12 -13.52 2.74
N PRO A 52 11.79 -12.69 3.55
CA PRO A 52 11.14 -12.05 4.69
C PRO A 52 9.99 -11.15 4.20
N PRO A 53 8.82 -11.18 4.87
CA PRO A 53 7.68 -10.37 4.45
C PRO A 53 7.96 -8.88 4.66
N LEU A 54 7.55 -8.07 3.66
CA LEU A 54 7.70 -6.62 3.65
C LEU A 54 6.41 -5.97 3.19
N LEU A 55 5.81 -5.13 4.03
CA LEU A 55 4.67 -4.28 3.66
C LEU A 55 5.17 -2.91 3.18
N VAL A 56 4.72 -2.49 2.00
CA VAL A 56 5.15 -1.25 1.36
C VAL A 56 3.98 -0.29 1.21
N PHE A 57 4.17 0.96 1.66
CA PHE A 57 3.24 2.07 1.50
C PHE A 57 3.77 3.04 0.45
N HIS A 58 3.01 3.26 -0.64
CA HIS A 58 3.41 4.15 -1.73
C HIS A 58 3.32 5.65 -1.37
N GLY A 59 4.00 6.48 -2.14
CA GLY A 59 3.97 7.94 -2.01
C GLY A 59 2.63 8.56 -2.44
N GLY A 60 2.43 9.83 -2.09
CA GLY A 60 1.26 10.59 -2.51
C GLY A 60 1.17 10.76 -4.02
N ASN A 61 -0.07 10.88 -4.56
CA ASN A 61 -0.35 11.02 -5.98
C ASN A 61 0.26 9.91 -6.89
N ALA A 62 0.55 8.75 -6.30
CA ALA A 62 1.07 7.57 -6.97
C ALA A 62 0.10 6.41 -6.81
N THR A 63 0.33 5.35 -7.56
CA THR A 63 -0.32 4.05 -7.40
C THR A 63 0.71 3.03 -6.93
N THR A 64 0.24 1.92 -6.38
CA THR A 64 1.09 0.75 -6.07
C THR A 64 1.90 0.31 -7.29
N ALA A 65 1.26 0.21 -8.46
CA ALA A 65 1.92 -0.20 -9.69
C ALA A 65 3.08 0.74 -10.08
N TYR A 66 2.85 2.05 -10.01
CA TYR A 66 3.90 3.05 -10.28
C TYR A 66 5.06 2.94 -9.27
N ASN A 67 4.73 2.81 -7.99
CA ASN A 67 5.74 2.71 -6.93
C ASN A 67 6.61 1.46 -7.09
N LEU A 68 6.01 0.32 -7.45
CA LEU A 68 6.74 -0.94 -7.68
C LEU A 68 7.78 -0.81 -8.80
N LEU A 69 7.47 -0.09 -9.89
CA LEU A 69 8.44 0.17 -10.97
C LEU A 69 9.71 0.87 -10.49
N GLY A 70 9.59 1.74 -9.46
CA GLY A 70 10.72 2.43 -8.84
C GLY A 70 11.41 1.65 -7.73
N CYS A 71 10.86 0.50 -7.29
CA CYS A 71 11.31 -0.25 -6.12
C CYS A 71 11.57 -1.73 -6.43
N THR A 72 11.87 -2.08 -7.68
CA THR A 72 12.09 -3.48 -8.11
C THR A 72 13.20 -4.19 -7.34
N PHE A 73 14.19 -3.46 -6.84
CA PHE A 73 15.26 -4.01 -5.99
C PHE A 73 14.75 -4.69 -4.70
N LEU A 74 13.56 -4.33 -4.23
CA LEU A 74 12.93 -4.99 -3.07
C LEU A 74 12.47 -6.42 -3.43
N LEU A 75 12.08 -6.65 -4.69
CA LEU A 75 11.51 -7.92 -5.14
C LEU A 75 12.54 -9.06 -5.16
N GLU A 76 13.82 -8.73 -5.21
CA GLU A 76 14.92 -9.69 -5.22
C GLU A 76 15.22 -10.28 -3.84
N ASN A 77 14.77 -9.61 -2.77
CA ASN A 77 15.17 -9.95 -1.40
C ASN A 77 13.99 -10.18 -0.45
N PHE A 78 12.79 -9.77 -0.82
CA PHE A 78 11.61 -9.80 0.05
C PHE A 78 10.40 -10.45 -0.61
N HIS A 79 9.54 -11.03 0.24
CA HIS A 79 8.16 -11.30 -0.10
C HIS A 79 7.38 -10.02 0.13
N VAL A 80 6.98 -9.35 -0.94
CA VAL A 80 6.53 -7.96 -0.91
C VAL A 80 5.00 -7.87 -1.01
N TYR A 81 4.40 -7.11 -0.11
CA TYR A 81 3.00 -6.70 -0.13
C TYR A 81 2.95 -5.19 -0.30
N VAL A 82 2.49 -4.70 -1.45
CA VAL A 82 2.33 -3.26 -1.67
C VAL A 82 0.87 -2.90 -1.61
N VAL A 83 0.49 -2.02 -0.69
CA VAL A 83 -0.92 -1.68 -0.44
C VAL A 83 -1.35 -0.44 -1.20
N ASP A 84 -2.49 -0.52 -1.88
CA ASP A 84 -3.18 0.66 -2.42
C ASP A 84 -3.76 1.46 -1.26
N THR A 85 -3.25 2.67 -1.07
CA THR A 85 -3.66 3.54 0.03
C THR A 85 -5.13 3.95 -0.11
N MET A 86 -5.89 3.81 0.99
CA MET A 86 -7.30 4.24 1.06
C MET A 86 -7.46 5.69 0.64
N GLY A 87 -8.45 5.96 -0.22
CA GLY A 87 -8.73 7.31 -0.71
C GLY A 87 -7.70 7.86 -1.71
N HIS A 88 -6.78 7.03 -2.20
CA HIS A 88 -5.83 7.34 -3.27
C HIS A 88 -6.17 6.58 -4.55
N PRO A 89 -5.63 7.01 -5.72
CA PRO A 89 -5.80 6.27 -6.96
C PRO A 89 -5.29 4.83 -6.86
N GLY A 90 -6.14 3.87 -7.21
CA GLY A 90 -5.86 2.44 -7.12
C GLY A 90 -7.13 1.61 -7.04
N LYS A 91 -7.03 0.38 -6.58
CA LYS A 91 -8.12 -0.58 -6.49
C LYS A 91 -8.74 -0.70 -5.09
N SER A 92 -8.19 0.01 -4.08
CA SER A 92 -8.79 0.12 -2.74
C SER A 92 -10.04 1.00 -2.75
N ALA A 93 -10.84 0.90 -1.69
CA ALA A 93 -12.02 1.76 -1.52
C ALA A 93 -11.63 3.25 -1.52
N GLU A 94 -12.52 4.08 -2.07
CA GLU A 94 -12.31 5.53 -2.23
C GLU A 94 -12.48 6.31 -0.92
N THR A 95 -12.54 5.62 0.22
CA THR A 95 -12.67 6.24 1.54
C THR A 95 -11.43 7.03 1.88
N THR A 96 -11.54 8.36 1.91
CA THR A 96 -10.46 9.24 2.34
C THR A 96 -10.39 9.26 3.86
N LEU A 97 -9.24 8.87 4.41
CA LEU A 97 -8.98 8.92 5.86
C LEU A 97 -8.44 10.28 6.26
N SER A 98 -8.66 10.67 7.51
CA SER A 98 -8.16 11.94 8.03
C SER A 98 -6.65 11.90 8.25
N PRO A 99 -5.89 12.87 7.72
CA PRO A 99 -4.47 13.00 8.05
C PRO A 99 -4.23 13.53 9.47
N ASN A 100 -5.27 14.07 10.15
CA ASN A 100 -5.14 14.75 11.43
C ASN A 100 -5.34 13.83 12.65
N ASN A 101 -5.64 12.54 12.41
CA ASN A 101 -5.81 11.53 13.45
C ASN A 101 -4.99 10.27 13.14
N TYR A 102 -5.25 9.19 13.87
CA TYR A 102 -4.54 7.91 13.69
C TYR A 102 -5.28 6.91 12.79
N ASP A 103 -6.28 7.31 12.00
CA ASP A 103 -7.06 6.38 11.19
C ASP A 103 -6.20 5.63 10.15
N TYR A 104 -5.24 6.30 9.51
CA TYR A 104 -4.27 5.64 8.64
C TYR A 104 -3.44 4.58 9.39
N GLY A 105 -3.03 4.85 10.61
CA GLY A 105 -2.29 3.90 11.44
C GLY A 105 -3.14 2.70 11.87
N LYS A 106 -4.39 2.93 12.26
CA LYS A 106 -5.36 1.87 12.58
C LYS A 106 -5.67 1.00 11.36
N TRP A 107 -5.94 1.64 10.22
CA TRP A 107 -6.15 0.94 8.95
C TRP A 107 -4.94 0.05 8.60
N ALA A 108 -3.72 0.56 8.65
CA ALA A 108 -2.52 -0.22 8.37
C ALA A 108 -2.33 -1.38 9.36
N SER A 109 -2.68 -1.20 10.63
CA SER A 109 -2.67 -2.26 11.64
C SER A 109 -3.67 -3.39 11.30
N GLU A 110 -4.88 -3.03 10.83
CA GLU A 110 -5.86 -4.02 10.35
C GLU A 110 -5.35 -4.75 9.09
N VAL A 111 -4.70 -4.04 8.16
CA VAL A 111 -4.06 -4.64 6.97
C VAL A 111 -3.05 -5.70 7.39
N ILE A 112 -2.15 -5.39 8.32
CA ILE A 112 -1.13 -6.32 8.82
C ILE A 112 -1.79 -7.55 9.46
N SER A 113 -2.81 -7.34 10.29
CA SER A 113 -3.54 -8.42 10.97
C SER A 113 -4.28 -9.33 10.00
N ASN A 114 -4.94 -8.75 8.99
CA ASN A 114 -5.74 -9.48 8.01
C ASN A 114 -4.85 -10.22 6.97
N LEU A 115 -3.59 -9.81 6.80
CA LEU A 115 -2.58 -10.59 6.09
C LEU A 115 -2.06 -11.79 6.90
N GLY A 116 -2.47 -11.92 8.17
CA GLY A 116 -2.08 -13.02 9.07
C GLY A 116 -0.78 -12.76 9.84
N PHE A 117 -0.23 -11.55 9.80
CA PHE A 117 1.00 -11.22 10.51
C PHE A 117 0.71 -10.63 11.89
N GLN A 118 1.44 -11.11 12.90
CA GLN A 118 1.47 -10.45 14.21
C GLN A 118 2.29 -9.15 14.11
N LYS A 119 3.43 -9.21 13.43
CA LYS A 119 4.29 -8.07 13.10
C LYS A 119 4.98 -8.29 11.76
N ILE A 120 5.32 -7.21 11.06
CA ILE A 120 5.92 -7.24 9.72
C ILE A 120 6.93 -6.11 9.55
N ARG A 121 7.91 -6.31 8.65
CA ARG A 121 8.78 -5.23 8.19
C ARG A 121 8.00 -4.29 7.30
N CYS A 122 8.26 -2.99 7.43
CA CYS A 122 7.55 -1.98 6.66
C CYS A 122 8.50 -1.01 5.97
N PHE A 123 8.13 -0.59 4.77
CA PHE A 123 8.78 0.48 4.02
C PHE A 123 7.72 1.51 3.61
N GLY A 124 8.01 2.79 3.82
CA GLY A 124 7.15 3.88 3.39
C GLY A 124 7.93 5.02 2.79
N GLY A 125 7.55 5.48 1.60
CA GLY A 125 8.12 6.65 0.94
C GLY A 125 7.17 7.85 0.99
N SER A 126 7.67 9.05 1.29
CA SER A 126 6.90 10.28 1.30
C SER A 126 5.58 10.14 2.09
N PHE A 127 4.41 10.27 1.47
CA PHE A 127 3.11 10.08 2.14
C PHE A 127 3.01 8.71 2.84
N GLY A 128 3.54 7.64 2.22
CA GLY A 128 3.59 6.30 2.81
C GLY A 128 4.45 6.25 4.08
N ALA A 129 5.50 7.06 4.18
CA ALA A 129 6.28 7.22 5.41
C ALA A 129 5.44 7.86 6.53
N GLY A 130 4.57 8.81 6.20
CA GLY A 130 3.60 9.39 7.13
C GLY A 130 2.59 8.37 7.65
N ILE A 131 2.08 7.50 6.78
CA ILE A 131 1.21 6.37 7.18
C ILE A 131 1.96 5.45 8.14
N LEU A 132 3.18 5.07 7.80
CA LEU A 132 4.01 4.20 8.63
C LEU A 132 4.34 4.81 9.99
N ALA A 133 4.65 6.11 10.05
CA ALA A 133 4.84 6.82 11.31
C ALA A 133 3.58 6.78 12.20
N LYS A 134 2.39 7.01 11.60
CA LYS A 134 1.11 6.88 12.32
C LYS A 134 0.84 5.44 12.79
N THR A 135 1.23 4.44 12.01
CA THR A 135 1.13 3.02 12.40
C THR A 135 2.02 2.72 13.60
N MET A 136 3.26 3.23 13.59
CA MET A 136 4.19 3.09 14.72
C MET A 136 3.67 3.75 16.00
N CYS A 137 2.89 4.83 15.88
CA CYS A 137 2.25 5.47 17.03
C CYS A 137 0.99 4.72 17.50
N ALA A 138 0.18 4.21 16.58
CA ALA A 138 -1.12 3.60 16.90
C ALA A 138 -1.02 2.12 17.29
N ALA A 139 -0.06 1.39 16.73
CA ALA A 139 0.11 -0.05 16.87
C ALA A 139 1.60 -0.44 16.72
N PRO A 140 2.48 0.01 17.62
CA PRO A 140 3.93 -0.25 17.52
C PRO A 140 4.27 -1.74 17.52
N GLU A 141 3.46 -2.57 18.17
CA GLU A 141 3.63 -4.03 18.23
C GLU A 141 3.48 -4.71 16.85
N LYS A 142 2.86 -4.05 15.88
CA LYS A 142 2.70 -4.55 14.51
C LYS A 142 3.94 -4.37 13.64
N ILE A 143 4.90 -3.59 14.09
CA ILE A 143 6.09 -3.21 13.32
C ILE A 143 7.31 -3.98 13.84
N GLU A 144 7.89 -4.84 12.98
CA GLU A 144 9.16 -5.51 13.27
C GLU A 144 10.36 -4.60 13.01
N LYS A 145 10.38 -3.97 11.83
CA LYS A 145 11.36 -2.98 11.39
C LYS A 145 10.67 -1.97 10.47
N ALA A 146 11.13 -0.74 10.48
CA ALA A 146 10.57 0.32 9.63
C ALA A 146 11.68 1.08 8.92
N VAL A 147 11.46 1.36 7.63
CA VAL A 147 12.23 2.31 6.84
C VAL A 147 11.26 3.40 6.37
N LEU A 148 11.50 4.63 6.82
CA LEU A 148 10.76 5.81 6.41
C LEU A 148 11.69 6.66 5.53
N ARG A 149 11.31 6.82 4.26
CA ARG A 149 12.02 7.69 3.32
C ARG A 149 11.21 8.96 3.13
N SER A 150 11.76 10.08 3.57
CA SER A 150 11.25 11.41 3.24
C SER A 150 11.94 11.90 1.96
N GLU A 151 11.20 12.64 1.13
CA GLU A 151 11.76 13.45 0.05
C GLU A 151 11.64 14.89 0.55
N GLU A 152 12.78 15.50 0.83
CA GLU A 152 12.88 16.95 1.06
C GLU A 152 13.16 17.65 -0.26
#